data_b770daceca60da08021392165256bfb2
#
_entry.id   b770daceca60da08021392165256bfb2
#
_cell.length_a   1.000
_cell.length_b   1.000
_cell.length_c   1.000
_cell.angle_alpha   90.00
_cell.angle_beta   90.00
_cell.angle_gamma   90.00
#
_symmetry.space_group_name_H-M   'P 1'
#
loop_
_entity.id
_entity.type
_entity.pdbx_description
1 polymer ?
#
loop_
_entity_poly.entity_id
_entity_poly.type
_entity_poly.pdbx_seq_one_letter_code
_entity_poly.pdbx_strand_id
1 'polypeptide(L)'
;WTTNEDKLPRRLSVTLTDISEGMLRDARRNLKSCSNRDFTYVVADAAHLPFADSRFDLILANHVLFYLDNPMDSLKEIKRVLKPNGVLIASTYGEHHMEEVTSLARGFDERITLSADNLYLHFGKENGAAILSSCFQNVTWTNYEDSLFVTEAAPLISYILSCHGNQNQYLASRYRDFASYIEKQVADGFSITKDAGLFRAVKMDSDC
;
A
#
# COMPACT_ATOMS: atom_id res chain seq x y z
N TRP A 1 -8.02 -0.61 -11.13
CA TRP A 1 -8.11 -1.62 -12.19
C TRP A 1 -9.28 -1.33 -13.14
N THR A 2 -10.50 -1.30 -12.65
CA THR A 2 -11.72 -1.14 -13.46
C THR A 2 -11.74 0.13 -14.32
N THR A 3 -11.18 1.23 -13.85
CA THR A 3 -11.12 2.52 -14.55
C THR A 3 -10.06 2.59 -15.66
N ASN A 4 -9.17 1.61 -15.75
CA ASN A 4 -8.07 1.56 -16.72
C ASN A 4 -8.04 0.24 -17.51
N GLU A 5 -9.15 -0.48 -17.56
CA GLU A 5 -9.22 -1.80 -18.20
C GLU A 5 -8.84 -1.74 -19.68
N ASP A 6 -9.21 -0.68 -20.37
CA ASP A 6 -8.92 -0.41 -21.78
C ASP A 6 -7.43 -0.23 -22.07
N LYS A 7 -6.64 0.19 -21.07
CA LYS A 7 -5.19 0.40 -21.17
C LYS A 7 -4.39 -0.88 -20.96
N LEU A 8 -5.02 -1.95 -20.50
CA LEU A 8 -4.35 -3.21 -20.20
C LEU A 8 -4.34 -4.16 -21.42
N PRO A 9 -3.33 -5.03 -21.56
CA PRO A 9 -3.29 -6.02 -22.64
C PRO A 9 -4.57 -6.87 -22.69
N ARG A 10 -5.08 -7.15 -23.86
CA ARG A 10 -6.34 -7.92 -24.04
C ARG A 10 -6.24 -9.35 -23.50
N ARG A 11 -5.07 -9.99 -23.64
CA ARG A 11 -4.81 -11.35 -23.13
C ARG A 11 -3.97 -11.26 -21.86
N LEU A 12 -4.63 -11.04 -20.75
CA LEU A 12 -4.02 -10.96 -19.43
C LEU A 12 -4.70 -11.96 -18.51
N SER A 13 -3.96 -12.94 -18.01
CA SER A 13 -4.40 -13.81 -16.91
C SER A 13 -3.95 -13.20 -15.60
N VAL A 14 -4.86 -12.98 -14.69
CA VAL A 14 -4.61 -12.32 -13.41
C VAL A 14 -4.91 -13.26 -12.25
N THR A 15 -3.94 -13.46 -11.39
CA THR A 15 -4.13 -14.16 -10.11
C THR A 15 -4.07 -13.14 -8.98
N LEU A 16 -5.16 -13.06 -8.20
CA LEU A 16 -5.22 -12.25 -6.98
C LEU A 16 -4.98 -13.15 -5.78
N THR A 17 -4.08 -12.72 -4.91
CA THR A 17 -3.79 -13.43 -3.66
C THR A 17 -3.97 -12.49 -2.48
N ASP A 18 -4.49 -13.00 -1.40
CA ASP A 18 -4.55 -12.34 -0.10
C ASP A 18 -4.61 -13.41 0.99
N ILE A 19 -4.12 -13.14 2.18
CA ILE A 19 -4.29 -14.03 3.33
C ILE A 19 -5.75 -14.02 3.82
N SER A 20 -6.49 -12.95 3.56
CA SER A 20 -7.89 -12.76 3.92
C SER A 20 -8.82 -13.24 2.80
N GLU A 21 -9.55 -14.30 3.07
CA GLU A 21 -10.63 -14.74 2.18
C GLU A 21 -11.70 -13.64 1.97
N GLY A 22 -11.93 -12.81 3.01
CA GLY A 22 -12.86 -11.68 2.94
C GLY A 22 -12.45 -10.67 1.86
N MET A 23 -11.16 -10.29 1.83
CA MET A 23 -10.62 -9.38 0.82
C MET A 23 -10.77 -9.96 -0.60
N LEU A 24 -10.53 -11.26 -0.77
CA LEU A 24 -10.71 -11.91 -2.07
C LEU A 24 -12.18 -11.98 -2.49
N ARG A 25 -13.13 -12.16 -1.56
CA ARG A 25 -14.57 -12.08 -1.86
C ARG A 25 -14.98 -10.69 -2.35
N ASP A 26 -14.45 -9.64 -1.71
CA ASP A 26 -14.70 -8.26 -2.09
C ASP A 26 -14.07 -7.93 -3.44
N ALA A 27 -12.83 -8.35 -3.67
CA ALA A 27 -12.16 -8.22 -4.97
C ALA A 27 -12.97 -8.91 -6.09
N ARG A 28 -13.44 -10.14 -5.85
CA ARG A 28 -14.28 -10.87 -6.81
C ARG A 28 -15.58 -10.13 -7.12
N ARG A 29 -16.20 -9.52 -6.12
CA ARG A 29 -17.42 -8.72 -6.30
C ARG A 29 -17.16 -7.49 -7.14
N ASN A 30 -16.08 -6.77 -6.85
CA ASN A 30 -15.72 -5.52 -7.52
C ASN A 30 -15.25 -5.73 -8.97
N LEU A 31 -14.66 -6.90 -9.28
CA LEU A 31 -14.17 -7.23 -10.62
C LEU A 31 -15.20 -7.95 -11.51
N LYS A 32 -16.42 -8.16 -11.05
CA LYS A 32 -17.49 -8.83 -11.84
C LYS A 32 -17.79 -8.14 -13.16
N SER A 33 -17.63 -6.84 -13.25
CA SER A 33 -17.85 -6.05 -14.48
C SER A 33 -16.73 -6.21 -15.51
N CYS A 34 -15.56 -6.70 -15.10
CA CYS A 34 -14.42 -6.92 -15.99
C CYS A 34 -14.52 -8.28 -16.68
N SER A 35 -15.54 -8.46 -17.52
CA SER A 35 -15.94 -9.76 -18.10
C SER A 35 -14.97 -10.34 -19.15
N ASN A 36 -14.02 -9.54 -19.62
CA ASN A 36 -13.12 -9.92 -20.72
C ASN A 36 -11.77 -10.48 -20.26
N ARG A 37 -11.64 -10.88 -18.97
CA ARG A 37 -10.38 -11.33 -18.37
C ARG A 37 -10.57 -12.52 -17.46
N ASP A 38 -9.55 -13.37 -17.44
CA ASP A 38 -9.48 -14.53 -16.56
C ASP A 38 -8.90 -14.11 -15.21
N PHE A 39 -9.74 -14.08 -14.19
CA PHE A 39 -9.33 -13.84 -12.80
C PHE A 39 -9.34 -15.12 -12.00
N THR A 40 -8.21 -15.44 -11.38
CA THR A 40 -8.07 -16.51 -10.38
C THR A 40 -7.90 -15.88 -9.00
N TYR A 41 -8.51 -16.45 -7.97
CA TYR A 41 -8.45 -15.95 -6.59
C TYR A 41 -7.94 -17.07 -5.69
N VAL A 42 -6.83 -16.83 -4.99
CA VAL A 42 -6.15 -17.83 -4.17
C VAL A 42 -5.85 -17.24 -2.80
N VAL A 43 -6.36 -17.87 -1.74
CA VAL A 43 -5.93 -17.53 -0.37
C VAL A 43 -4.50 -18.00 -0.19
N ALA A 44 -3.59 -17.08 0.08
CA ALA A 44 -2.17 -17.39 0.20
C ALA A 44 -1.45 -16.42 1.12
N ASP A 45 -0.48 -16.94 1.86
CA ASP A 45 0.54 -16.16 2.54
C ASP A 45 1.66 -15.82 1.54
N ALA A 46 2.09 -14.57 1.54
CA ALA A 46 3.16 -14.10 0.65
C ALA A 46 4.51 -14.80 0.92
N ALA A 47 4.72 -15.33 2.13
CA ALA A 47 5.89 -16.12 2.48
C ALA A 47 5.80 -17.59 2.01
N HIS A 48 4.62 -18.05 1.57
CA HIS A 48 4.38 -19.44 1.15
C HIS A 48 3.39 -19.47 -0.03
N LEU A 49 3.86 -19.08 -1.20
CA LEU A 49 3.00 -18.98 -2.39
C LEU A 49 2.72 -20.36 -3.01
N PRO A 50 1.46 -20.79 -3.17
CA PRO A 50 1.09 -22.12 -3.68
C PRO A 50 1.20 -22.20 -5.21
N PHE A 51 2.29 -21.70 -5.77
CA PHE A 51 2.52 -21.68 -7.21
C PHE A 51 3.85 -22.34 -7.54
N ALA A 52 3.92 -22.92 -8.75
CA ALA A 52 5.16 -23.45 -9.29
C ALA A 52 6.19 -22.34 -9.55
N ASP A 53 7.45 -22.71 -9.58
CA ASP A 53 8.54 -21.82 -9.95
C ASP A 53 8.34 -21.24 -11.36
N SER A 54 8.81 -20.02 -11.56
CA SER A 54 8.83 -19.37 -12.89
C SER A 54 7.46 -19.32 -13.57
N ARG A 55 6.41 -19.00 -12.83
CA ARG A 55 5.03 -18.96 -13.31
C ARG A 55 4.61 -17.60 -13.84
N PHE A 56 5.01 -16.50 -13.20
CA PHE A 56 4.50 -15.17 -13.45
C PHE A 56 5.49 -14.27 -14.17
N ASP A 57 5.00 -13.48 -15.12
CA ASP A 57 5.80 -12.46 -15.82
C ASP A 57 5.92 -11.18 -15.00
N LEU A 58 4.89 -10.87 -14.21
CA LEU A 58 4.77 -9.68 -13.39
C LEU A 58 4.09 -10.02 -12.07
N ILE A 59 4.61 -9.50 -10.98
CA ILE A 59 3.97 -9.52 -9.65
C ILE A 59 3.80 -8.09 -9.17
N LEU A 60 2.62 -7.79 -8.64
CA LEU A 60 2.29 -6.53 -7.99
C LEU A 60 2.12 -6.76 -6.49
N ALA A 61 2.98 -6.19 -5.67
CA ALA A 61 2.91 -6.18 -4.21
C ALA A 61 2.46 -4.79 -3.74
N ASN A 62 1.13 -4.55 -3.78
CA ASN A 62 0.57 -3.24 -3.50
C ASN A 62 0.36 -3.03 -2.01
N HIS A 63 1.14 -2.16 -1.39
CA HIS A 63 1.02 -1.79 0.03
C HIS A 63 0.95 -3.00 0.97
N VAL A 64 1.78 -4.02 0.75
CA VAL A 64 1.75 -5.28 1.50
C VAL A 64 3.07 -5.59 2.20
N LEU A 65 4.23 -5.26 1.62
CA LEU A 65 5.53 -5.72 2.12
C LEU A 65 5.87 -5.18 3.51
N PHE A 66 5.38 -4.00 3.87
CA PHE A 66 5.60 -3.41 5.18
C PHE A 66 4.76 -4.04 6.32
N TYR A 67 3.73 -4.83 5.98
CA TYR A 67 2.94 -5.59 6.97
C TYR A 67 3.56 -6.94 7.32
N LEU A 68 4.60 -7.37 6.60
CA LEU A 68 5.21 -8.68 6.78
C LEU A 68 6.25 -8.62 7.90
N ASP A 69 6.20 -9.56 8.84
CA ASP A 69 7.17 -9.68 9.93
C ASP A 69 8.59 -9.88 9.38
N ASN A 70 8.72 -10.65 8.32
CA ASN A 70 9.97 -10.85 7.60
C ASN A 70 9.76 -10.71 6.09
N PRO A 71 9.97 -9.52 5.51
CA PRO A 71 9.80 -9.30 4.08
C PRO A 71 10.74 -10.16 3.23
N MET A 72 11.88 -10.61 3.76
CA MET A 72 12.86 -11.40 3.01
C MET A 72 12.33 -12.76 2.58
N ASP A 73 11.53 -13.45 3.41
CA ASP A 73 10.98 -14.74 3.05
C ASP A 73 9.94 -14.62 1.94
N SER A 74 9.10 -13.58 2.01
CA SER A 74 8.17 -13.27 0.93
C SER A 74 8.89 -12.84 -0.36
N LEU A 75 9.99 -12.09 -0.27
CA LEU A 75 10.77 -11.73 -1.46
C LEU A 75 11.44 -12.94 -2.13
N LYS A 76 11.88 -13.94 -1.35
CA LYS A 76 12.39 -15.23 -1.89
C LYS A 76 11.28 -15.97 -2.64
N GLU A 77 10.07 -16.07 -2.06
CA GLU A 77 8.93 -16.70 -2.71
C GLU A 77 8.49 -15.95 -3.97
N ILE A 78 8.40 -14.63 -3.92
CA ILE A 78 8.12 -13.78 -5.09
C ILE A 78 9.17 -14.03 -6.18
N LYS A 79 10.45 -14.05 -5.82
CA LYS A 79 11.54 -14.37 -6.76
C LYS A 79 11.39 -15.77 -7.34
N ARG A 80 11.05 -16.77 -6.53
CA ARG A 80 10.87 -18.16 -6.98
C ARG A 80 9.80 -18.27 -8.05
N VAL A 81 8.63 -17.68 -7.80
CA VAL A 81 7.47 -17.79 -8.70
C VAL A 81 7.53 -16.85 -9.91
N LEU A 82 8.38 -15.81 -9.90
CA LEU A 82 8.65 -14.99 -11.08
C LEU A 82 9.47 -15.78 -12.11
N LYS A 83 9.15 -15.62 -13.38
CA LYS A 83 9.97 -16.10 -14.51
C LYS A 83 11.33 -15.38 -14.53
N PRO A 84 12.35 -15.97 -15.21
CA PRO A 84 13.56 -15.23 -15.57
C PRO A 84 13.19 -13.90 -16.25
N ASN A 85 13.87 -12.81 -15.89
CA ASN A 85 13.54 -11.44 -16.31
C ASN A 85 12.15 -10.93 -15.91
N GLY A 86 11.39 -11.69 -15.11
CA GLY A 86 10.12 -11.27 -14.55
C GLY A 86 10.27 -10.06 -13.63
N VAL A 87 9.23 -9.28 -13.53
CA VAL A 87 9.24 -7.97 -12.84
C VAL A 87 8.41 -8.02 -11.57
N LEU A 88 8.98 -7.51 -10.48
CA LEU A 88 8.24 -7.15 -9.27
C LEU A 88 7.98 -5.62 -9.29
N ILE A 89 6.75 -5.23 -9.05
CA ILE A 89 6.36 -3.86 -8.70
C ILE A 89 5.86 -3.89 -7.26
N ALA A 90 6.50 -3.10 -6.39
CA ALA A 90 6.11 -3.00 -4.99
C ALA A 90 5.81 -1.54 -4.63
N SER A 91 4.57 -1.25 -4.26
CA SER A 91 4.20 0.09 -3.81
C SER A 91 4.33 0.22 -2.29
N THR A 92 4.82 1.38 -1.87
CA THR A 92 4.98 1.75 -0.46
C THR A 92 4.98 3.28 -0.31
N TYR A 93 5.25 3.73 0.90
CA TYR A 93 5.34 5.14 1.24
C TYR A 93 6.59 5.43 2.08
N GLY A 94 6.95 6.70 2.19
CA GLY A 94 8.08 7.19 2.97
C GLY A 94 7.67 7.79 4.31
N GLU A 95 8.66 8.25 5.05
CA GLU A 95 8.55 8.83 6.38
C GLU A 95 7.60 10.04 6.43
N HIS A 96 7.61 10.86 5.37
CA HIS A 96 6.83 12.11 5.31
C HIS A 96 5.41 11.94 4.75
N HIS A 97 4.96 10.69 4.55
CA HIS A 97 3.63 10.41 4.01
C HIS A 97 2.53 10.86 4.96
N MET A 98 1.77 11.89 4.55
CA MET A 98 0.65 12.46 5.31
C MET A 98 1.04 12.96 6.71
N GLU A 99 2.28 13.41 6.90
CA GLU A 99 2.78 13.89 8.18
C GLU A 99 1.99 15.09 8.73
N GLU A 100 1.41 15.90 7.84
CA GLU A 100 0.57 17.04 8.22
C GLU A 100 -0.69 16.60 8.97
N VAL A 101 -1.26 15.44 8.63
CA VAL A 101 -2.43 14.89 9.32
C VAL A 101 -2.08 14.45 10.74
N THR A 102 -0.91 13.83 10.91
CA THR A 102 -0.39 13.48 12.24
C THR A 102 -0.12 14.73 13.06
N SER A 103 0.52 15.73 12.46
CA SER A 103 0.79 17.02 13.10
C SER A 103 -0.49 17.76 13.49
N LEU A 104 -1.50 17.73 12.64
CA LEU A 104 -2.82 18.31 12.88
C LEU A 104 -3.51 17.63 14.09
N ALA A 105 -3.53 16.30 14.13
CA ALA A 105 -4.13 15.56 15.24
C ALA A 105 -3.40 15.82 16.57
N ARG A 106 -2.07 15.88 16.55
CA ARG A 106 -1.24 16.21 17.72
C ARG A 106 -1.35 17.67 18.16
N GLY A 107 -1.67 18.56 17.24
CA GLY A 107 -1.98 19.96 17.57
C GLY A 107 -3.25 20.12 18.43
N PHE A 108 -4.19 19.18 18.33
CA PHE A 108 -5.35 19.11 19.21
C PHE A 108 -5.03 18.46 20.58
N ASP A 109 -4.28 17.36 20.55
CA ASP A 109 -3.80 16.67 21.75
C ASP A 109 -2.49 15.94 21.44
N GLU A 110 -1.38 16.36 22.05
CA GLU A 110 -0.02 15.88 21.76
C GLU A 110 0.18 14.37 21.98
N ARG A 111 -0.69 13.73 22.74
CA ARG A 111 -0.66 12.30 23.05
C ARG A 111 -1.21 11.44 21.91
N ILE A 112 -1.86 12.06 20.90
CA ILE A 112 -2.45 11.33 19.80
C ILE A 112 -1.35 10.75 18.89
N THR A 113 -1.50 9.47 18.59
CA THR A 113 -0.77 8.74 17.56
C THR A 113 -1.78 8.15 16.59
N LEU A 114 -1.60 8.37 15.30
CA LEU A 114 -2.51 7.84 14.25
C LEU A 114 -2.11 6.45 13.77
N SER A 115 -0.85 6.06 13.96
CA SER A 115 -0.35 4.71 13.70
C SER A 115 0.40 4.20 14.92
N ALA A 116 0.14 2.97 15.33
CA ALA A 116 0.88 2.32 16.41
C ALA A 116 2.31 1.97 15.96
N ASP A 117 2.49 1.68 14.66
CA ASP A 117 3.74 1.21 14.08
C ASP A 117 4.17 2.12 12.92
N ASN A 118 5.46 2.40 12.86
CA ASN A 118 6.09 3.08 11.73
C ASN A 118 6.38 2.05 10.63
N LEU A 119 5.34 1.59 9.94
CA LEU A 119 5.43 0.50 8.97
C LEU A 119 6.44 0.75 7.84
N TYR A 120 6.69 2.02 7.48
CA TYR A 120 7.71 2.40 6.50
C TYR A 120 9.12 1.97 6.93
N LEU A 121 9.37 1.76 8.22
CA LEU A 121 10.67 1.23 8.71
C LEU A 121 10.87 -0.25 8.33
N HIS A 122 9.80 -1.02 8.15
CA HIS A 122 9.89 -2.41 7.72
C HIS A 122 10.13 -2.51 6.21
N PHE A 123 9.41 -1.73 5.41
CA PHE A 123 9.60 -1.61 3.97
C PHE A 123 9.04 -0.27 3.48
N GLY A 124 9.86 0.75 3.41
CA GLY A 124 9.52 2.11 3.00
C GLY A 124 10.34 2.57 1.80
N LYS A 125 10.11 3.81 1.41
CA LYS A 125 10.85 4.49 0.36
C LYS A 125 12.36 4.52 0.67
N GLU A 126 12.73 4.75 1.93
CA GLU A 126 14.10 4.98 2.39
C GLU A 126 14.94 3.69 2.40
N ASN A 127 14.33 2.54 2.71
CA ASN A 127 15.02 1.26 2.88
C ASN A 127 14.68 0.21 1.83
N GLY A 128 13.57 0.38 1.11
CA GLY A 128 13.05 -0.62 0.17
C GLY A 128 14.02 -0.97 -0.96
N ALA A 129 14.78 0.02 -1.46
CA ALA A 129 15.78 -0.25 -2.50
C ALA A 129 16.88 -1.20 -2.02
N ALA A 130 17.39 -1.02 -0.81
CA ALA A 130 18.42 -1.90 -0.22
C ALA A 130 17.86 -3.32 0.02
N ILE A 131 16.64 -3.41 0.56
CA ILE A 131 15.95 -4.68 0.81
C ILE A 131 15.76 -5.44 -0.52
N LEU A 132 15.22 -4.79 -1.55
CA LEU A 132 14.98 -5.42 -2.85
C LEU A 132 16.26 -5.82 -3.56
N SER A 133 17.33 -5.02 -3.46
CA SER A 133 18.62 -5.30 -4.12
C SER A 133 19.32 -6.54 -3.56
N SER A 134 18.91 -7.06 -2.41
CA SER A 134 19.41 -8.34 -1.88
C SER A 134 18.88 -9.57 -2.65
N CYS A 135 17.77 -9.43 -3.38
CA CYS A 135 17.11 -10.52 -4.12
C CYS A 135 16.97 -10.24 -5.63
N PHE A 136 16.91 -8.98 -6.01
CA PHE A 136 16.59 -8.52 -7.37
C PHE A 136 17.67 -7.59 -7.92
N GLN A 137 17.63 -7.35 -9.22
CA GLN A 137 18.47 -6.36 -9.91
C GLN A 137 17.62 -5.25 -10.53
N ASN A 138 18.30 -4.21 -11.03
CA ASN A 138 17.66 -3.07 -11.68
C ASN A 138 16.53 -2.47 -10.83
N VAL A 139 16.80 -2.31 -9.51
CA VAL A 139 15.85 -1.72 -8.58
C VAL A 139 15.79 -0.22 -8.83
N THR A 140 14.60 0.27 -9.14
CA THR A 140 14.34 1.70 -9.38
C THR A 140 13.14 2.14 -8.58
N TRP A 141 13.15 3.39 -8.09
CA TRP A 141 12.03 4.04 -7.44
C TRP A 141 11.36 5.04 -8.39
N THR A 142 10.04 5.12 -8.33
CA THR A 142 9.25 6.14 -9.02
C THR A 142 8.28 6.75 -8.02
N ASN A 143 8.39 8.06 -7.81
CA ASN A 143 7.41 8.78 -7.00
C ASN A 143 6.03 8.75 -7.66
N TYR A 144 5.02 8.70 -6.84
CA TYR A 144 3.66 9.02 -7.24
C TYR A 144 3.43 10.50 -6.96
N GLU A 145 3.54 11.32 -8.01
CA GLU A 145 3.38 12.77 -7.94
C GLU A 145 1.92 13.12 -7.65
N ASP A 146 1.57 13.22 -6.37
CA ASP A 146 0.22 13.51 -5.92
C ASP A 146 0.24 14.26 -4.58
N SER A 147 -0.83 15.00 -4.31
CA SER A 147 -1.07 15.69 -3.04
C SER A 147 -2.58 15.77 -2.82
N LEU A 148 -2.97 16.00 -1.58
CA LEU A 148 -4.37 16.29 -1.27
C LEU A 148 -4.48 17.75 -0.83
N PHE A 149 -5.56 18.40 -1.28
CA PHE A 149 -5.98 19.70 -0.78
C PHE A 149 -7.38 19.56 -0.21
N VAL A 150 -7.48 19.61 1.12
CA VAL A 150 -8.72 19.35 1.85
C VAL A 150 -9.40 20.66 2.18
N THR A 151 -10.65 20.80 1.75
CA THR A 151 -11.51 21.99 1.98
C THR A 151 -12.70 21.67 2.90
N GLU A 152 -12.91 20.39 3.23
CA GLU A 152 -14.01 19.94 4.06
C GLU A 152 -13.49 19.14 5.25
N ALA A 153 -13.94 19.48 6.45
CA ALA A 153 -13.49 18.83 7.69
C ALA A 153 -13.96 17.37 7.82
N ALA A 154 -15.19 17.06 7.38
CA ALA A 154 -15.82 15.77 7.64
C ALA A 154 -15.05 14.57 7.07
N PRO A 155 -14.54 14.57 5.81
CA PRO A 155 -13.72 13.49 5.30
C PRO A 155 -12.40 13.31 6.08
N LEU A 156 -11.75 14.41 6.48
CA LEU A 156 -10.49 14.37 7.23
C LEU A 156 -10.71 13.83 8.65
N ILE A 157 -11.78 14.25 9.32
CA ILE A 157 -12.17 13.71 10.63
C ILE A 157 -12.43 12.21 10.53
N SER A 158 -13.19 11.77 9.52
CA SER A 158 -13.50 10.35 9.30
C SER A 158 -12.22 9.53 9.07
N TYR A 159 -11.29 10.08 8.30
CA TYR A 159 -9.98 9.45 8.09
C TYR A 159 -9.20 9.30 9.41
N ILE A 160 -9.06 10.39 10.18
CA ILE A 160 -8.35 10.36 11.46
C ILE A 160 -8.96 9.34 12.42
N LEU A 161 -10.29 9.29 12.53
CA LEU A 161 -10.98 8.33 13.39
C LEU A 161 -10.83 6.87 12.93
N SER A 162 -10.60 6.63 11.65
CA SER A 162 -10.39 5.30 11.07
C SER A 162 -8.97 4.77 11.24
N CYS A 163 -8.03 5.60 11.66
CA CYS A 163 -6.64 5.20 11.88
C CYS A 163 -6.51 4.18 13.03
N HIS A 164 -5.40 3.43 13.01
CA HIS A 164 -5.16 2.30 13.93
C HIS A 164 -4.29 2.67 15.15
N GLY A 165 -4.21 3.95 15.47
CA GLY A 165 -3.48 4.45 16.64
C GLY A 165 -4.34 4.52 17.90
N ASN A 166 -4.00 5.46 18.77
CA ASN A 166 -4.70 5.70 20.05
C ASN A 166 -5.71 6.85 20.00
N GLN A 167 -5.91 7.49 18.84
CA GLN A 167 -6.68 8.70 18.66
C GLN A 167 -8.10 8.60 19.25
N ASN A 168 -8.77 7.45 19.12
CA ASN A 168 -10.13 7.27 19.60
C ASN A 168 -10.24 7.37 21.14
N GLN A 169 -9.17 7.07 21.89
CA GLN A 169 -9.15 7.21 23.36
C GLN A 169 -9.26 8.67 23.77
N TYR A 170 -8.69 9.60 22.99
CA TYR A 170 -8.65 11.02 23.30
C TYR A 170 -9.73 11.82 22.60
N LEU A 171 -10.30 11.31 21.52
CA LEU A 171 -11.27 12.03 20.69
C LEU A 171 -12.73 11.66 20.99
N ALA A 172 -13.03 10.45 21.47
CA ALA A 172 -14.40 9.96 21.63
C ALA A 172 -15.25 10.87 22.54
N SER A 173 -14.70 11.32 23.68
CA SER A 173 -15.40 12.21 24.62
C SER A 173 -15.34 13.69 24.22
N ARG A 174 -14.49 14.07 23.26
CA ARG A 174 -14.20 15.46 22.84
C ARG A 174 -14.49 15.67 21.34
N TYR A 175 -15.33 14.83 20.75
CA TYR A 175 -15.59 14.83 19.32
C TYR A 175 -16.02 16.22 18.78
N ARG A 176 -16.91 16.92 19.50
CA ARG A 176 -17.38 18.25 19.08
C ARG A 176 -16.27 19.29 19.05
N ASP A 177 -15.41 19.28 20.07
CA ASP A 177 -14.28 20.19 20.16
C ASP A 177 -13.25 19.90 19.07
N PHE A 178 -12.99 18.61 18.83
CA PHE A 178 -12.12 18.17 17.75
C PHE A 178 -12.67 18.56 16.38
N ALA A 179 -13.96 18.33 16.12
CA ALA A 179 -14.59 18.72 14.86
C ALA A 179 -14.46 20.23 14.61
N SER A 180 -14.78 21.06 15.62
CA SER A 180 -14.64 22.52 15.53
C SER A 180 -13.18 22.97 15.34
N TYR A 181 -12.23 22.23 15.93
CA TYR A 181 -10.80 22.48 15.71
C TYR A 181 -10.42 22.19 14.24
N ILE A 182 -10.78 21.02 13.70
CA ILE A 182 -10.49 20.66 12.30
C ILE A 182 -11.17 21.64 11.33
N GLU A 183 -12.44 22.01 11.54
CA GLU A 183 -13.15 23.00 10.71
C GLU A 183 -12.36 24.32 10.58
N LYS A 184 -11.78 24.80 11.67
CA LYS A 184 -10.95 26.00 11.66
C LYS A 184 -9.65 25.82 10.88
N GLN A 185 -9.01 24.62 10.99
CA GLN A 185 -7.74 24.35 10.35
C GLN A 185 -7.87 24.18 8.83
N VAL A 186 -9.04 23.73 8.34
CA VAL A 186 -9.27 23.52 6.91
C VAL A 186 -10.03 24.67 6.23
N ALA A 187 -10.38 25.75 6.97
CA ALA A 187 -11.20 26.85 6.46
C ALA A 187 -10.64 27.52 5.20
N ASP A 188 -9.30 27.66 5.14
CA ASP A 188 -8.59 28.22 3.98
C ASP A 188 -7.94 27.14 3.10
N GLY A 189 -8.34 25.88 3.32
CA GLY A 189 -7.75 24.71 2.68
C GLY A 189 -6.54 24.16 3.47
N PHE A 190 -6.37 22.84 3.44
CA PHE A 190 -5.32 22.11 4.13
C PHE A 190 -4.61 21.18 3.16
N SER A 191 -3.32 21.45 2.93
CA SER A 191 -2.48 20.63 2.04
C SER A 191 -1.91 19.44 2.79
N ILE A 192 -1.94 18.28 2.14
CA ILE A 192 -1.39 17.02 2.66
C ILE A 192 -0.44 16.44 1.63
N THR A 193 0.79 16.18 2.06
CA THR A 193 1.84 15.55 1.25
C THR A 193 1.59 14.05 1.10
N LYS A 194 1.66 13.55 -0.12
CA LYS A 194 1.64 12.11 -0.40
C LYS A 194 3.04 11.64 -0.80
N ASP A 195 3.84 11.29 0.19
CA ASP A 195 5.16 10.70 -0.03
C ASP A 195 5.03 9.19 -0.27
N ALA A 196 4.58 8.82 -1.45
CA ALA A 196 4.33 7.44 -1.85
C ALA A 196 4.86 7.18 -3.26
N GLY A 197 5.04 5.92 -3.60
CA GLY A 197 5.50 5.53 -4.92
C GLY A 197 5.62 4.03 -5.06
N LEU A 198 6.40 3.61 -6.05
CA LEU A 198 6.63 2.21 -6.32
C LEU A 198 8.09 1.91 -6.64
N PHE A 199 8.54 0.77 -6.20
CA PHE A 199 9.76 0.13 -6.66
C PHE A 199 9.44 -0.78 -7.84
N ARG A 200 10.31 -0.75 -8.85
CA ARG A 200 10.41 -1.76 -9.89
C ARG A 200 11.70 -2.53 -9.70
N ALA A 201 11.62 -3.85 -9.68
CA ALA A 201 12.76 -4.73 -9.51
C ALA A 201 12.65 -5.91 -10.50
N VAL A 202 13.77 -6.44 -10.96
CA VAL A 202 13.82 -7.50 -11.98
C VAL A 202 14.49 -8.74 -11.42
N LYS A 203 13.90 -9.92 -11.64
CA LYS A 203 14.56 -11.20 -11.35
C LYS A 203 15.72 -11.43 -12.31
N MET A 204 16.89 -11.75 -11.79
CA MET A 204 18.04 -12.16 -12.63
C MET A 204 17.74 -13.40 -13.47
N ASP A 205 18.33 -13.47 -14.64
CA ASP A 205 18.07 -14.51 -15.65
C ASP A 205 18.76 -15.83 -15.35
N SER A 206 19.67 -15.88 -14.41
CA SER A 206 20.43 -17.09 -14.13
C SER A 206 20.79 -17.26 -12.68
N ASP A 207 20.60 -18.47 -12.23
CA ASP A 207 21.52 -19.11 -11.32
C ASP A 207 22.92 -19.12 -11.99
N CYS A 208 23.84 -18.29 -11.50
CA CYS A 208 25.26 -18.54 -11.63
C CYS A 208 25.67 -19.37 -10.43
#